data_678eaed65c107f54410b2cd605c0b1e1
#
_entry.id   678eaed65c107f54410b2cd605c0b1e1
#
_cell.length_a   1.000
_cell.length_b   1.000
_cell.length_c   1.000
_cell.angle_alpha   90.00
_cell.angle_beta   90.00
_cell.angle_gamma   90.00
#
_symmetry.space_group_name_H-M   'P 1'
#
loop_
_entity.id
_entity.type
_entity.pdbx_description
1 polymer ?
#
loop_
_entity_poly.entity_id
_entity_poly.type
_entity_poly.pdbx_seq_one_letter_code
_entity_poly.pdbx_strand_id
1 'polypeptide(L)'
;MKARMPAGFGRPDMNALMRQAQKMQEDMKAKQAELEAAEYTGSAAGEMVTVKMNGKHEVLSITIKTEAVDPDDVEMLEDLITAAINDASRRIGKMSEEKMTEIKSGLSLPAGFKLP
;
A
#
# COMPACT_ATOMS: atom_id res chain seq x y z
N MET A 1 -27.93 48.63 -8.26
CA MET A 1 -28.03 47.59 -7.32
C MET A 1 -26.98 46.48 -7.61
N LYS A 2 -26.28 46.05 -6.67
CA LYS A 2 -25.32 45.05 -6.94
C LYS A 2 -25.78 43.69 -6.46
N ALA A 3 -25.59 42.73 -7.30
CA ALA A 3 -25.90 41.39 -6.92
C ALA A 3 -24.88 40.94 -5.90
N ARG A 4 -25.36 40.70 -4.72
CA ARG A 4 -24.49 40.26 -3.68
C ARG A 4 -24.66 38.77 -3.51
N MET A 5 -23.60 38.07 -3.63
CA MET A 5 -23.65 36.63 -3.41
C MET A 5 -23.79 36.31 -1.93
N PRO A 6 -24.66 35.38 -1.58
CA PRO A 6 -24.79 34.96 -0.19
C PRO A 6 -23.45 34.48 0.35
N ALA A 7 -23.28 34.57 1.65
CA ALA A 7 -22.12 34.07 2.30
C ALA A 7 -21.97 32.59 1.99
N GLY A 8 -20.80 32.17 1.53
CA GLY A 8 -20.56 30.81 1.16
C GLY A 8 -20.89 30.44 -0.29
N PHE A 9 -21.68 31.30 -0.97
CA PHE A 9 -21.98 31.06 -2.36
C PHE A 9 -20.90 31.65 -3.25
N GLY A 10 -20.31 30.86 -4.10
CA GLY A 10 -19.21 31.31 -4.93
C GLY A 10 -17.92 31.51 -4.13
N ARG A 11 -17.98 31.33 -2.86
CA ARG A 11 -16.87 31.53 -1.97
C ARG A 11 -16.78 30.32 -1.05
N PRO A 12 -15.80 29.47 -1.24
CA PRO A 12 -15.72 28.26 -0.41
C PRO A 12 -15.57 28.64 1.06
N ASP A 13 -16.20 27.86 1.91
CA ASP A 13 -16.02 27.98 3.33
C ASP A 13 -14.63 27.42 3.67
N MET A 14 -13.73 28.31 4.06
CA MET A 14 -12.36 27.93 4.37
C MET A 14 -12.29 26.90 5.50
N ASN A 15 -13.15 27.05 6.50
CA ASN A 15 -13.17 26.07 7.59
C ASN A 15 -13.60 24.70 7.13
N ALA A 16 -14.58 24.63 6.24
CA ALA A 16 -15.03 23.36 5.67
C ALA A 16 -13.93 22.72 4.83
N LEU A 17 -13.24 23.53 4.02
CA LEU A 17 -12.14 23.05 3.20
C LEU A 17 -10.99 22.52 4.06
N MET A 18 -10.67 23.25 5.12
CA MET A 18 -9.60 22.81 6.01
C MET A 18 -9.96 21.52 6.72
N ARG A 19 -11.19 21.38 7.17
CA ARG A 19 -11.66 20.14 7.79
C ARG A 19 -11.59 18.98 6.81
N GLN A 20 -11.99 19.24 5.58
CA GLN A 20 -11.95 18.21 4.53
C GLN A 20 -10.51 17.79 4.24
N ALA A 21 -9.61 18.75 4.16
CA ALA A 21 -8.19 18.47 3.93
C ALA A 21 -7.59 17.68 5.09
N GLN A 22 -7.93 18.04 6.31
CA GLN A 22 -7.46 17.32 7.50
C GLN A 22 -7.97 15.89 7.53
N LYS A 23 -9.26 15.73 7.21
CA LYS A 23 -9.86 14.39 7.16
C LYS A 23 -9.17 13.52 6.12
N MET A 24 -8.88 14.11 4.97
CA MET A 24 -8.18 13.41 3.90
C MET A 24 -6.80 12.98 4.34
N GLN A 25 -6.05 13.86 5.01
CA GLN A 25 -4.75 13.52 5.55
C GLN A 25 -4.83 12.41 6.60
N GLU A 26 -5.83 12.46 7.47
CA GLU A 26 -6.04 11.43 8.47
C GLU A 26 -6.37 10.10 7.82
N ASP A 27 -7.23 10.12 6.80
CA ASP A 27 -7.59 8.90 6.06
C ASP A 27 -6.37 8.32 5.37
N MET A 28 -5.53 9.15 4.78
CA MET A 28 -4.30 8.70 4.15
C MET A 28 -3.33 8.09 5.15
N LYS A 29 -3.19 8.72 6.31
CA LYS A 29 -2.34 8.18 7.37
C LYS A 29 -2.87 6.84 7.89
N ALA A 30 -4.19 6.73 8.04
CA ALA A 30 -4.81 5.49 8.49
C ALA A 30 -4.59 4.37 7.48
N LYS A 31 -4.76 4.66 6.19
CA LYS A 31 -4.51 3.70 5.12
C LYS A 31 -3.04 3.29 5.08
N GLN A 32 -2.16 4.26 5.24
CA GLN A 32 -0.73 4.00 5.26
C GLN A 32 -0.36 3.10 6.45
N ALA A 33 -0.92 3.38 7.62
CA ALA A 33 -0.69 2.58 8.81
C ALA A 33 -1.20 1.15 8.65
N GLU A 34 -2.37 0.98 8.02
CA GLU A 34 -2.91 -0.33 7.69
C GLU A 34 -1.97 -1.12 6.79
N LEU A 35 -1.47 -0.47 5.72
CA LEU A 35 -0.54 -1.10 4.79
C LEU A 35 0.74 -1.52 5.49
N GLU A 36 1.27 -0.66 6.35
CA GLU A 36 2.52 -0.92 7.05
C GLU A 36 2.38 -2.03 8.10
N ALA A 37 1.23 -2.14 8.73
CA ALA A 37 0.98 -3.13 9.76
C ALA A 37 0.52 -4.48 9.21
N ALA A 38 -0.01 -4.51 8.00
CA ALA A 38 -0.50 -5.74 7.40
C ALA A 38 0.64 -6.71 7.12
N GLU A 39 0.33 -7.99 7.15
CA GLU A 39 1.29 -9.02 6.81
C GLU A 39 1.06 -9.52 5.40
N TYR A 40 2.14 -9.66 4.67
CA TYR A 40 2.13 -10.14 3.29
C TYR A 40 3.00 -11.38 3.21
N THR A 41 2.49 -12.40 2.56
CA THR A 41 3.19 -13.67 2.43
C THR A 41 3.68 -13.86 1.01
N GLY A 42 4.95 -14.14 0.85
CA GLY A 42 5.54 -14.54 -0.41
C GLY A 42 6.04 -15.97 -0.32
N SER A 43 6.08 -16.65 -1.42
CA SER A 43 6.53 -18.04 -1.43
C SER A 43 7.29 -18.36 -2.70
N ALA A 44 8.03 -19.45 -2.65
CA ALA A 44 8.78 -19.97 -3.78
C ALA A 44 8.70 -21.50 -3.80
N ALA A 45 8.74 -22.06 -5.00
CA ALA A 45 8.76 -23.51 -5.22
C ALA A 45 7.63 -24.26 -4.51
N GLY A 46 6.39 -23.79 -4.72
CA GLY A 46 5.23 -24.47 -4.15
C GLY A 46 5.22 -24.41 -2.63
N GLU A 47 5.57 -23.27 -2.07
CA GLU A 47 5.62 -23.04 -0.62
C GLU A 47 6.73 -23.77 0.11
N MET A 48 7.76 -24.22 -0.60
CA MET A 48 8.94 -24.77 0.03
C MET A 48 9.64 -23.75 0.90
N VAL A 49 9.60 -22.49 0.49
CA VAL A 49 10.07 -21.34 1.28
C VAL A 49 8.95 -20.32 1.31
N THR A 50 8.60 -19.86 2.50
CA THR A 50 7.56 -18.87 2.71
C THR A 50 8.13 -17.75 3.56
N VAL A 51 7.88 -16.51 3.14
CA VAL A 51 8.36 -15.31 3.83
C VAL A 51 7.17 -14.44 4.19
N LYS A 52 7.12 -13.97 5.43
CA LYS A 52 6.16 -12.97 5.85
C LYS A 52 6.86 -11.64 6.00
N MET A 53 6.27 -10.61 5.41
CA MET A 53 6.77 -9.24 5.50
C MET A 53 5.64 -8.30 5.90
N ASN A 54 5.99 -7.19 6.51
CA ASN A 54 5.00 -6.12 6.72
C ASN A 54 5.08 -5.12 5.56
N GLY A 55 4.22 -4.11 5.58
CA GLY A 55 4.18 -3.11 4.51
C GLY A 55 5.40 -2.21 4.46
N LYS A 56 6.26 -2.25 5.45
CA LYS A 56 7.53 -1.52 5.44
C LYS A 56 8.66 -2.32 4.81
N HIS A 57 8.33 -3.47 4.23
CA HIS A 57 9.30 -4.39 3.64
C HIS A 57 10.26 -4.99 4.68
N GLU A 58 9.79 -5.11 5.92
CA GLU A 58 10.55 -5.80 6.94
C GLU A 58 10.15 -7.27 6.94
N VAL A 59 11.14 -8.15 6.93
CA VAL A 59 10.90 -9.59 7.00
C VAL A 59 10.57 -9.94 8.44
N LEU A 60 9.38 -10.49 8.66
CA LEU A 60 8.92 -10.88 9.99
C LEU A 60 9.26 -12.32 10.32
N SER A 61 9.18 -13.20 9.32
CA SER A 61 9.55 -14.60 9.50
C SER A 61 9.84 -15.24 8.16
N ILE A 62 10.65 -16.30 8.22
CA ILE A 62 10.94 -17.14 7.07
C ILE A 62 10.69 -18.57 7.52
N THR A 63 9.90 -19.30 6.74
CA THR A 63 9.63 -20.72 6.97
C THR A 63 10.21 -21.51 5.82
N ILE A 64 11.05 -22.47 6.13
CA ILE A 64 11.71 -23.31 5.13
C ILE A 64 11.35 -24.74 5.44
N LYS A 65 10.79 -25.44 4.44
CA LYS A 65 10.50 -26.85 4.59
C LYS A 65 11.81 -27.65 4.53
N THR A 66 11.86 -28.70 5.29
CA THR A 66 13.06 -29.55 5.35
C THR A 66 13.47 -30.05 3.97
N GLU A 67 12.51 -30.35 3.11
CA GLU A 67 12.76 -30.84 1.77
C GLU A 67 13.53 -29.85 0.91
N ALA A 68 13.46 -28.54 1.25
CA ALA A 68 14.19 -27.51 0.52
C ALA A 68 15.66 -27.41 0.94
N VAL A 69 16.03 -28.05 2.04
CA VAL A 69 17.37 -27.93 2.57
C VAL A 69 18.23 -29.09 2.05
N ASP A 70 19.12 -28.78 1.12
CA ASP A 70 20.05 -29.71 0.57
C ASP A 70 21.48 -29.20 0.85
N PRO A 71 22.23 -29.86 1.74
CA PRO A 71 23.58 -29.38 2.06
C PRO A 71 24.52 -29.36 0.84
N ASP A 72 24.20 -30.12 -0.18
CA ASP A 72 25.02 -30.18 -1.39
C ASP A 72 24.63 -29.13 -2.41
N ASP A 73 23.51 -28.40 -2.17
CA ASP A 73 23.01 -27.36 -3.08
C ASP A 73 22.49 -26.19 -2.29
N VAL A 74 23.37 -25.51 -1.58
CA VAL A 74 23.02 -24.35 -0.78
C VAL A 74 22.56 -23.18 -1.66
N GLU A 75 23.11 -23.08 -2.86
CA GLU A 75 22.77 -22.03 -3.80
C GLU A 75 21.28 -22.07 -4.18
N MET A 76 20.73 -23.27 -4.34
CA MET A 76 19.31 -23.43 -4.61
C MET A 76 18.47 -22.82 -3.48
N LEU A 77 18.86 -23.09 -2.23
CA LEU A 77 18.15 -22.53 -1.08
C LEU A 77 18.23 -21.00 -1.05
N GLU A 78 19.39 -20.45 -1.35
CA GLU A 78 19.58 -19.02 -1.43
C GLU A 78 18.64 -18.39 -2.48
N ASP A 79 18.55 -19.03 -3.63
CA ASP A 79 17.69 -18.57 -4.71
C ASP A 79 16.20 -18.64 -4.33
N LEU A 80 15.80 -19.70 -3.63
CA LEU A 80 14.43 -19.86 -3.16
C LEU A 80 14.06 -18.79 -2.15
N ILE A 81 14.94 -18.49 -1.22
CA ILE A 81 14.72 -17.43 -0.23
C ILE A 81 14.61 -16.08 -0.93
N THR A 82 15.49 -15.80 -1.86
CA THR A 82 15.47 -14.56 -2.63
C THR A 82 14.16 -14.44 -3.39
N ALA A 83 13.73 -15.50 -4.06
CA ALA A 83 12.49 -15.51 -4.81
C ALA A 83 11.27 -15.27 -3.91
N ALA A 84 11.25 -15.88 -2.73
CA ALA A 84 10.14 -15.72 -1.79
C ALA A 84 10.08 -14.29 -1.25
N ILE A 85 11.21 -13.70 -0.93
CA ILE A 85 11.28 -12.31 -0.47
C ILE A 85 10.79 -11.37 -1.57
N ASN A 86 11.25 -11.57 -2.79
CA ASN A 86 10.81 -10.74 -3.91
C ASN A 86 9.34 -10.91 -4.20
N ASP A 87 8.79 -12.11 -4.04
CA ASP A 87 7.36 -12.34 -4.21
C ASP A 87 6.56 -11.56 -3.17
N ALA A 88 6.97 -11.60 -1.90
CA ALA A 88 6.31 -10.83 -0.85
C ALA A 88 6.40 -9.33 -1.14
N SER A 89 7.56 -8.86 -1.57
CA SER A 89 7.78 -7.45 -1.89
C SER A 89 6.88 -6.99 -3.03
N ARG A 90 6.71 -7.82 -4.06
CA ARG A 90 5.80 -7.49 -5.17
C ARG A 90 4.35 -7.39 -4.70
N ARG A 91 3.94 -8.25 -3.79
CA ARG A 91 2.58 -8.22 -3.24
C ARG A 91 2.33 -6.95 -2.46
N ILE A 92 3.33 -6.50 -1.71
CA ILE A 92 3.25 -5.22 -0.99
C ILE A 92 3.09 -4.07 -1.98
N GLY A 93 3.90 -4.04 -3.02
CA GLY A 93 3.83 -3.00 -4.05
C GLY A 93 2.48 -2.96 -4.74
N LYS A 94 1.94 -4.12 -5.08
CA LYS A 94 0.63 -4.22 -5.71
C LYS A 94 -0.48 -3.72 -4.79
N MET A 95 -0.44 -4.11 -3.53
CA MET A 95 -1.44 -3.68 -2.55
C MET A 95 -1.35 -2.18 -2.32
N SER A 96 -0.15 -1.63 -2.28
CA SER A 96 0.06 -0.20 -2.15
C SER A 96 -0.56 0.56 -3.32
N GLU A 97 -0.38 0.07 -4.54
CA GLU A 97 -1.01 0.66 -5.72
C GLU A 97 -2.53 0.62 -5.65
N GLU A 98 -3.09 -0.51 -5.23
CA GLU A 98 -4.54 -0.66 -5.07
C GLU A 98 -5.09 0.32 -4.05
N LYS A 99 -4.41 0.48 -2.92
CA LYS A 99 -4.85 1.42 -1.88
C LYS A 99 -4.75 2.86 -2.36
N MET A 100 -3.71 3.20 -3.11
CA MET A 100 -3.59 4.54 -3.70
C MET A 100 -4.70 4.82 -4.70
N THR A 101 -5.07 3.81 -5.48
CA THR A 101 -6.16 3.93 -6.43
C THR A 101 -7.49 4.17 -5.72
N GLU A 102 -7.74 3.48 -4.61
CA GLU A 102 -8.93 3.70 -3.79
C GLU A 102 -9.00 5.12 -3.27
N ILE A 103 -7.87 5.64 -2.78
CA ILE A 103 -7.80 7.01 -2.28
C ILE A 103 -8.09 8.00 -3.40
N LYS A 104 -7.48 7.81 -4.56
CA LYS A 104 -7.70 8.67 -5.72
C LYS A 104 -9.15 8.63 -6.19
N SER A 105 -9.76 7.46 -6.19
CA SER A 105 -11.17 7.31 -6.56
C SER A 105 -12.10 8.00 -5.60
N GLY A 106 -11.72 8.10 -4.34
CA GLY A 106 -12.50 8.80 -3.34
C GLY A 106 -12.40 10.31 -3.41
N LEU A 107 -11.47 10.82 -4.23
CA LEU A 107 -11.26 12.23 -4.39
C LEU A 107 -12.13 12.79 -5.51
N SER A 108 -13.28 13.09 -5.46
CA SER A 108 -14.15 13.60 -6.53
C SER A 108 -13.41 14.56 -7.46
N LEU A 109 -12.62 14.04 -8.36
CA LEU A 109 -11.88 14.86 -9.31
C LEU A 109 -12.76 15.25 -10.49
N PRO A 110 -12.63 16.48 -10.99
CA PRO A 110 -13.42 16.88 -12.14
C PRO A 110 -13.01 16.10 -13.39
N ALA A 111 -13.95 15.97 -14.30
CA ALA A 111 -13.70 15.32 -15.57
C ALA A 111 -12.57 16.05 -16.30
N GLY A 112 -11.65 15.30 -16.84
CA GLY A 112 -10.51 15.89 -17.53
C GLY A 112 -9.32 16.25 -16.66
N PHE A 113 -9.48 16.13 -15.34
CA PHE A 113 -8.37 16.36 -14.42
C PHE A 113 -7.38 15.21 -14.50
N LYS A 114 -6.12 15.54 -14.70
CA LYS A 114 -5.08 14.51 -14.76
C LYS A 114 -4.06 14.74 -13.68
N LEU A 115 -3.73 13.68 -12.99
CA LEU A 115 -2.66 13.71 -12.02
C LEU A 115 -1.32 13.48 -12.73
N PRO A 116 -0.27 14.19 -12.34
CA PRO A 116 1.05 14.01 -12.92
C PRO A 116 1.64 12.62 -12.63
#